data_a8a57fe1adf48b7ea3159e9dbc32fd75
#
_entry.id   a8a57fe1adf48b7ea3159e9dbc32fd75
#
_cell.length_a   1.000
_cell.length_b   1.000
_cell.length_c   1.000
_cell.angle_alpha   90.00
_cell.angle_beta   90.00
_cell.angle_gamma   90.00
#
_symmetry.space_group_name_H-M   'P 1'
#
loop_
_entity.id
_entity.type
_entity.pdbx_description
1 polymer ?
#
loop_
_entity_poly.entity_id
_entity_poly.type
_entity_poly.pdbx_seq_one_letter_code
_entity_poly.pdbx_strand_id
1 'polypeptide(L)'
;MQNELIIETINLVKDYFDGDRVIHALRDANIKIYRGEMVAIMGPSGSGKSTLLYVLGLLHPPTAGQYLFKGQDILEYSKEEQALFRNRELGFVFQSCDLLANSTVFENLELPLIYAETDRQSRRAKILRALDRVGLSHRVDHWSNRLSGGERQRAAIARALVNNPSLILGDEPTGQLDQKNTEIVIEQLRDIARQGFTVVLVTHEDEIGAACDRIIRIRDGAVVSDGLENYIIPQVVKRSPKDMISVSEI
;
A
#
# COMPACT_ATOMS: atom_id res chain seq x y z
N MET A 1 6.10 7.47 23.99
CA MET A 1 4.84 6.98 23.37
C MET A 1 5.23 5.73 22.61
N GLN A 2 4.57 4.59 22.86
CA GLN A 2 4.86 3.35 22.15
C GLN A 2 4.46 3.54 20.68
N ASN A 3 5.34 3.15 19.78
CA ASN A 3 5.07 3.16 18.34
C ASN A 3 4.01 2.10 18.05
N GLU A 4 2.93 2.52 17.38
CA GLU A 4 1.81 1.64 17.08
C GLU A 4 2.23 0.59 16.05
N LEU A 5 2.20 -0.69 16.44
CA LEU A 5 2.42 -1.81 15.55
C LEU A 5 1.20 -1.97 14.64
N ILE A 6 1.41 -1.85 13.33
CA ILE A 6 0.34 -1.98 12.33
C ILE A 6 0.24 -3.40 11.82
N ILE A 7 1.37 -4.01 11.50
CA ILE A 7 1.45 -5.38 10.96
C ILE A 7 2.37 -6.20 11.84
N GLU A 8 1.92 -7.39 12.20
CA GLU A 8 2.75 -8.47 12.71
C GLU A 8 2.36 -9.76 12.00
N THR A 9 3.34 -10.46 11.43
CA THR A 9 3.14 -11.82 10.94
C THR A 9 3.92 -12.79 11.80
N ILE A 10 3.32 -13.94 12.06
CA ILE A 10 3.89 -14.98 12.91
C ILE A 10 3.88 -16.30 12.13
N ASN A 11 5.08 -16.79 11.80
CA ASN A 11 5.30 -18.03 11.05
C ASN A 11 4.44 -18.12 9.78
N LEU A 12 4.35 -17.01 9.04
CA LEU A 12 3.49 -16.93 7.86
C LEU A 12 4.06 -17.79 6.73
N VAL A 13 3.23 -18.70 6.22
CA VAL A 13 3.58 -19.64 5.14
C VAL A 13 2.65 -19.44 3.96
N LYS A 14 3.18 -19.50 2.75
CA LYS A 14 2.39 -19.56 1.53
C LYS A 14 2.97 -20.58 0.56
N ASP A 15 2.16 -21.59 0.29
CA ASP A 15 2.41 -22.60 -0.71
C ASP A 15 1.47 -22.44 -1.90
N TYR A 16 1.98 -22.70 -3.10
CA TYR A 16 1.20 -22.87 -4.31
C TYR A 16 1.30 -24.32 -4.78
N PHE A 17 0.21 -24.85 -5.30
CA PHE A 17 0.12 -26.22 -5.79
C PHE A 17 -0.02 -26.20 -7.32
N ASP A 18 0.87 -26.89 -8.00
CA ASP A 18 0.85 -27.11 -9.45
C ASP A 18 0.89 -28.62 -9.71
N GLY A 19 -0.28 -29.24 -9.81
CA GLY A 19 -0.44 -30.69 -9.79
C GLY A 19 0.14 -31.28 -8.50
N ASP A 20 1.08 -32.20 -8.64
CA ASP A 20 1.78 -32.85 -7.50
C ASP A 20 2.95 -32.02 -6.95
N ARG A 21 3.28 -30.90 -7.58
CA ARG A 21 4.40 -30.05 -7.18
C ARG A 21 3.92 -28.98 -6.19
N VAL A 22 4.64 -28.87 -5.06
CA VAL A 22 4.45 -27.78 -4.10
C VAL A 22 5.56 -26.74 -4.29
N ILE A 23 5.16 -25.48 -4.45
CA ILE A 23 6.06 -24.33 -4.54
C ILE A 23 5.92 -23.56 -3.22
N HIS A 24 6.95 -23.64 -2.37
CA HIS A 24 7.02 -22.92 -1.10
C HIS A 24 7.41 -21.45 -1.37
N ALA A 25 6.41 -20.59 -1.54
CA ALA A 25 6.64 -19.18 -1.88
C ALA A 25 6.97 -18.32 -0.65
N LEU A 26 6.44 -18.67 0.54
CA LEU A 26 6.84 -18.08 1.82
C LEU A 26 7.07 -19.17 2.85
N ARG A 27 8.11 -18.99 3.67
CA ARG A 27 8.55 -19.94 4.72
C ARG A 27 8.75 -19.17 6.01
N ASP A 28 7.88 -19.41 6.98
CA ASP A 28 7.97 -18.85 8.34
C ASP A 28 8.29 -17.34 8.36
N ALA A 29 7.61 -16.56 7.49
CA ALA A 29 7.85 -15.13 7.41
C ALA A 29 7.33 -14.42 8.68
N ASN A 30 8.27 -13.87 9.45
CA ASN A 30 8.03 -13.10 10.66
C ASN A 30 8.46 -11.67 10.42
N ILE A 31 7.52 -10.72 10.35
CA ILE A 31 7.81 -9.30 10.18
C ILE A 31 6.95 -8.45 11.13
N LYS A 32 7.46 -7.27 11.46
CA LYS A 32 6.74 -6.24 12.22
C LYS A 32 6.86 -4.92 11.46
N ILE A 33 5.74 -4.23 11.23
CA ILE A 33 5.72 -2.93 10.56
C ILE A 33 4.96 -1.95 11.45
N TYR A 34 5.55 -0.79 11.68
CA TYR A 34 5.01 0.23 12.56
C TYR A 34 4.33 1.35 11.77
N ARG A 35 3.43 2.07 12.43
CA ARG A 35 2.72 3.20 11.83
C ARG A 35 3.68 4.27 11.33
N GLY A 36 3.44 4.76 10.11
CA GLY A 36 4.19 5.85 9.51
C GLY A 36 5.55 5.43 8.94
N GLU A 37 5.89 4.13 8.94
CA GLU A 37 7.08 3.64 8.25
C GLU A 37 6.88 3.59 6.74
N MET A 38 7.94 3.87 6.00
CA MET A 38 8.09 3.50 4.59
C MET A 38 9.09 2.34 4.50
N VAL A 39 8.59 1.13 4.23
CA VAL A 39 9.38 -0.12 4.25
C VAL A 39 9.53 -0.65 2.84
N ALA A 40 10.76 -1.02 2.45
CA ALA A 40 11.01 -1.78 1.22
C ALA A 40 11.12 -3.28 1.51
N ILE A 41 10.42 -4.10 0.73
CA ILE A 41 10.63 -5.56 0.66
C ILE A 41 11.49 -5.83 -0.57
N MET A 42 12.72 -6.31 -0.36
CA MET A 42 13.70 -6.52 -1.41
C MET A 42 14.21 -7.97 -1.45
N GLY A 43 14.73 -8.37 -2.60
CA GLY A 43 15.33 -9.69 -2.83
C GLY A 43 15.31 -10.07 -4.31
N PRO A 44 15.96 -11.18 -4.69
CA PRO A 44 16.02 -11.62 -6.09
C PRO A 44 14.63 -11.93 -6.67
N SER A 45 14.54 -12.01 -8.00
CA SER A 45 13.31 -12.46 -8.67
C SER A 45 12.92 -13.86 -8.18
N GLY A 46 11.61 -14.08 -7.97
CA GLY A 46 11.10 -15.37 -7.46
C GLY A 46 11.33 -15.64 -5.96
N SER A 47 11.89 -14.69 -5.20
CA SER A 47 12.15 -14.90 -3.76
C SER A 47 10.93 -14.86 -2.85
N GLY A 48 9.74 -14.52 -3.36
CA GLY A 48 8.50 -14.45 -2.57
C GLY A 48 8.01 -13.04 -2.20
N LYS A 49 8.67 -11.96 -2.67
CA LYS A 49 8.32 -10.56 -2.35
C LYS A 49 6.87 -10.19 -2.65
N SER A 50 6.45 -10.33 -3.92
CA SER A 50 5.07 -10.04 -4.33
C SER A 50 4.07 -10.99 -3.65
N THR A 51 4.48 -12.24 -3.38
CA THR A 51 3.66 -13.17 -2.60
C THR A 51 3.41 -12.64 -1.19
N LEU A 52 4.44 -12.15 -0.49
CA LEU A 52 4.26 -11.54 0.83
C LEU A 52 3.35 -10.31 0.73
N LEU A 53 3.59 -9.42 -0.23
CA LEU A 53 2.75 -8.24 -0.44
C LEU A 53 1.27 -8.62 -0.66
N TYR A 54 0.99 -9.64 -1.49
CA TYR A 54 -0.37 -10.08 -1.78
C TYR A 54 -1.05 -10.77 -0.59
N VAL A 55 -0.28 -11.47 0.26
CA VAL A 55 -0.81 -12.00 1.53
C VAL A 55 -1.11 -10.86 2.49
N LEU A 56 -0.22 -9.88 2.66
CA LEU A 56 -0.47 -8.68 3.46
C LEU A 56 -1.66 -7.87 2.95
N GLY A 57 -1.87 -7.89 1.63
CA GLY A 57 -3.01 -7.26 0.97
C GLY A 57 -4.31 -8.06 1.03
N LEU A 58 -4.33 -9.25 1.62
CA LEU A 58 -5.48 -10.18 1.60
C LEU A 58 -5.97 -10.51 0.19
N LEU A 59 -5.08 -10.46 -0.80
CA LEU A 59 -5.36 -10.87 -2.18
C LEU A 59 -5.15 -12.38 -2.34
N HIS A 60 -4.18 -12.94 -1.61
CA HIS A 60 -3.93 -14.37 -1.54
C HIS A 60 -4.00 -14.82 -0.07
N PRO A 61 -4.79 -15.85 0.27
CA PRO A 61 -4.79 -16.41 1.62
C PRO A 61 -3.46 -17.11 1.89
N PRO A 62 -2.86 -16.99 3.07
CA PRO A 62 -1.72 -17.80 3.47
C PRO A 62 -2.12 -19.27 3.61
N THR A 63 -1.11 -20.17 3.61
CA THR A 63 -1.31 -21.60 3.86
C THR A 63 -1.32 -21.91 5.36
N ALA A 64 -0.52 -21.18 6.14
CA ALA A 64 -0.43 -21.28 7.59
C ALA A 64 0.17 -20.00 8.21
N GLY A 65 0.14 -19.93 9.53
CA GLY A 65 0.64 -18.79 10.31
C GLY A 65 -0.45 -17.79 10.66
N GLN A 66 -0.06 -16.65 11.25
CA GLN A 66 -0.98 -15.60 11.66
C GLN A 66 -0.63 -14.28 10.99
N TYR A 67 -1.64 -13.47 10.75
CA TYR A 67 -1.48 -12.09 10.28
C TYR A 67 -2.29 -11.14 11.17
N LEU A 68 -1.59 -10.46 12.06
CA LEU A 68 -2.18 -9.48 12.96
C LEU A 68 -2.10 -8.08 12.35
N PHE A 69 -3.22 -7.41 12.24
CA PHE A 69 -3.31 -6.00 11.86
C PHE A 69 -3.82 -5.19 13.06
N LYS A 70 -3.00 -4.28 13.58
CA LYS A 70 -3.27 -3.54 14.83
C LYS A 70 -3.62 -4.49 15.99
N GLY A 71 -2.94 -5.64 16.06
CA GLY A 71 -3.11 -6.65 17.09
C GLY A 71 -4.31 -7.60 16.91
N GLN A 72 -5.08 -7.49 15.83
CA GLN A 72 -6.23 -8.34 15.52
C GLN A 72 -5.88 -9.30 14.37
N ASP A 73 -6.13 -10.60 14.54
CA ASP A 73 -5.91 -11.58 13.46
C ASP A 73 -7.00 -11.42 12.40
N ILE A 74 -6.60 -10.89 11.24
CA ILE A 74 -7.52 -10.62 10.13
C ILE A 74 -7.76 -11.83 9.23
N LEU A 75 -7.07 -12.94 9.47
CA LEU A 75 -7.34 -14.21 8.78
C LEU A 75 -8.60 -14.90 9.33
N GLU A 76 -9.02 -14.56 10.56
CA GLU A 76 -10.26 -15.04 11.16
C GLU A 76 -11.52 -14.38 10.57
N TYR A 77 -11.36 -13.29 9.80
CA TYR A 77 -12.47 -12.59 9.16
C TYR A 77 -13.09 -13.43 8.03
N SER A 78 -14.41 -13.33 7.88
CA SER A 78 -15.13 -13.84 6.69
C SER A 78 -14.60 -13.15 5.42
N LYS A 79 -14.89 -13.72 4.25
CA LYS A 79 -14.48 -13.13 2.97
C LYS A 79 -15.06 -11.74 2.75
N GLU A 80 -16.29 -11.51 3.21
CA GLU A 80 -16.98 -10.23 3.16
C GLU A 80 -16.31 -9.20 4.06
N GLU A 81 -15.96 -9.58 5.29
CA GLU A 81 -15.23 -8.71 6.23
C GLU A 81 -13.82 -8.38 5.71
N GLN A 82 -13.10 -9.36 5.14
CA GLN A 82 -11.82 -9.13 4.49
C GLN A 82 -11.94 -8.16 3.30
N ALA A 83 -13.02 -8.23 2.52
CA ALA A 83 -13.25 -7.31 1.41
C ALA A 83 -13.51 -5.88 1.89
N LEU A 84 -14.31 -5.70 2.93
CA LEU A 84 -14.55 -4.40 3.58
C LEU A 84 -13.26 -3.85 4.22
N PHE A 85 -12.50 -4.71 4.89
CA PHE A 85 -11.21 -4.37 5.46
C PHE A 85 -10.23 -3.88 4.38
N ARG A 86 -10.06 -4.64 3.26
CA ARG A 86 -9.23 -4.20 2.13
C ARG A 86 -9.63 -2.83 1.62
N ASN A 87 -10.92 -2.59 1.46
CA ASN A 87 -11.41 -1.32 0.95
C ASN A 87 -11.12 -0.14 1.88
N ARG A 88 -11.21 -0.34 3.21
CA ARG A 88 -11.11 0.73 4.21
C ARG A 88 -9.69 0.98 4.71
N GLU A 89 -8.94 -0.11 4.95
CA GLU A 89 -7.64 -0.05 5.62
C GLU A 89 -6.44 -0.14 4.67
N LEU A 90 -6.64 -0.67 3.44
CA LEU A 90 -5.56 -0.91 2.49
C LEU A 90 -5.70 -0.07 1.23
N GLY A 91 -4.58 0.48 0.77
CA GLY A 91 -4.44 1.10 -0.55
C GLY A 91 -3.44 0.32 -1.39
N PHE A 92 -3.74 0.10 -2.68
CA PHE A 92 -2.87 -0.64 -3.59
C PHE A 92 -2.34 0.24 -4.71
N VAL A 93 -1.04 0.10 -4.99
CA VAL A 93 -0.33 0.74 -6.09
C VAL A 93 0.44 -0.32 -6.86
N PHE A 94 0.00 -0.65 -8.06
CA PHE A 94 0.65 -1.66 -8.91
C PHE A 94 1.53 -1.02 -9.98
N GLN A 95 2.46 -1.78 -10.51
CA GLN A 95 3.34 -1.38 -11.62
C GLN A 95 2.56 -0.94 -12.86
N SER A 96 1.46 -1.66 -13.19
CA SER A 96 0.56 -1.38 -14.32
C SER A 96 -0.41 -0.23 -14.08
N CYS A 97 -0.39 0.40 -12.89
CA CYS A 97 -1.34 1.42 -12.42
C CYS A 97 -2.79 0.94 -12.27
N ASP A 98 -3.25 -0.01 -13.08
CA ASP A 98 -4.58 -0.65 -13.11
C ASP A 98 -5.76 0.36 -13.02
N LEU A 99 -5.63 1.49 -13.70
CA LEU A 99 -6.73 2.42 -13.87
C LEU A 99 -7.69 1.90 -14.96
N LEU A 100 -8.98 2.11 -14.75
CA LEU A 100 -9.99 1.86 -15.79
C LEU A 100 -9.76 2.83 -16.95
N ALA A 101 -9.27 2.31 -18.09
CA ALA A 101 -8.80 3.10 -19.21
C ALA A 101 -9.92 3.96 -19.86
N ASN A 102 -11.16 3.44 -19.85
CA ASN A 102 -12.34 4.09 -20.42
C ASN A 102 -13.16 4.84 -19.35
N SER A 103 -12.49 5.35 -18.32
CA SER A 103 -13.08 6.15 -17.25
C SER A 103 -12.20 7.35 -16.96
N THR A 104 -12.81 8.39 -16.42
CA THR A 104 -12.09 9.57 -15.96
C THR A 104 -11.27 9.28 -14.72
N VAL A 105 -10.37 10.18 -14.36
CA VAL A 105 -9.64 10.13 -13.08
C VAL A 105 -10.63 10.18 -11.92
N PHE A 106 -11.65 11.05 -12.00
CA PHE A 106 -12.72 11.13 -11.00
C PHE A 106 -13.38 9.76 -10.78
N GLU A 107 -13.87 9.12 -11.84
CA GLU A 107 -14.55 7.82 -11.77
C GLU A 107 -13.66 6.72 -11.19
N ASN A 108 -12.38 6.70 -11.55
CA ASN A 108 -11.41 5.75 -10.97
C ASN A 108 -11.26 5.91 -9.46
N LEU A 109 -11.23 7.15 -8.95
CA LEU A 109 -11.11 7.43 -7.52
C LEU A 109 -12.46 7.31 -6.80
N GLU A 110 -13.58 7.43 -7.50
CA GLU A 110 -14.91 7.28 -6.91
C GLU A 110 -15.23 5.83 -6.55
N LEU A 111 -14.72 4.85 -7.31
CA LEU A 111 -14.99 3.43 -7.11
C LEU A 111 -14.73 2.96 -5.67
N PRO A 112 -13.54 3.16 -5.06
CA PRO A 112 -13.31 2.75 -3.68
C PRO A 112 -14.28 3.41 -2.68
N LEU A 113 -14.72 4.63 -2.96
CA LEU A 113 -15.68 5.37 -2.12
C LEU A 113 -17.10 4.82 -2.24
N ILE A 114 -17.47 4.31 -3.43
CA ILE A 114 -18.76 3.63 -3.64
C ILE A 114 -18.80 2.35 -2.82
N TYR A 115 -17.75 1.53 -2.89
CA TYR A 115 -17.65 0.28 -2.11
C TYR A 115 -17.56 0.52 -0.60
N ALA A 116 -17.03 1.67 -0.18
CA ALA A 116 -17.02 2.10 1.22
C ALA A 116 -18.37 2.70 1.68
N GLU A 117 -19.39 2.71 0.81
CA GLU A 117 -20.70 3.33 1.05
C GLU A 117 -20.59 4.80 1.48
N THR A 118 -19.53 5.49 1.02
CA THR A 118 -19.34 6.90 1.32
C THR A 118 -20.47 7.73 0.74
N ASP A 119 -21.01 8.66 1.53
CA ASP A 119 -22.05 9.57 1.09
C ASP A 119 -21.65 10.32 -0.20
N ARG A 120 -22.61 10.40 -1.14
CA ARG A 120 -22.39 10.96 -2.49
C ARG A 120 -21.88 12.40 -2.45
N GLN A 121 -22.39 13.20 -1.53
CA GLN A 121 -22.04 14.63 -1.44
C GLN A 121 -20.58 14.82 -0.99
N SER A 122 -20.05 13.90 -0.17
CA SER A 122 -18.68 13.96 0.34
C SER A 122 -17.61 13.40 -0.62
N ARG A 123 -18.01 12.61 -1.63
CA ARG A 123 -17.06 11.92 -2.51
C ARG A 123 -16.15 12.87 -3.27
N ARG A 124 -16.75 13.94 -3.89
CA ARG A 124 -15.96 14.90 -4.69
C ARG A 124 -14.88 15.58 -3.85
N ALA A 125 -15.19 15.97 -2.63
CA ALA A 125 -14.22 16.59 -1.73
C ALA A 125 -13.09 15.63 -1.34
N LYS A 126 -13.39 14.34 -1.10
CA LYS A 126 -12.37 13.31 -0.82
C LYS A 126 -11.47 13.06 -2.02
N ILE A 127 -12.05 12.98 -3.23
CA ILE A 127 -11.32 12.78 -4.49
C ILE A 127 -10.36 13.94 -4.73
N LEU A 128 -10.83 15.18 -4.64
CA LEU A 128 -9.99 16.36 -4.85
C LEU A 128 -8.84 16.43 -3.83
N ARG A 129 -9.08 16.11 -2.55
CA ARG A 129 -8.00 16.03 -1.55
C ARG A 129 -6.97 14.94 -1.87
N ALA A 130 -7.40 13.78 -2.36
CA ALA A 130 -6.48 12.72 -2.75
C ALA A 130 -5.63 13.12 -3.96
N LEU A 131 -6.23 13.78 -4.96
CA LEU A 131 -5.56 14.29 -6.15
C LEU A 131 -4.60 15.45 -5.82
N ASP A 132 -4.97 16.31 -4.87
CA ASP A 132 -4.12 17.41 -4.43
C ASP A 132 -2.80 16.91 -3.84
N ARG A 133 -2.83 15.83 -3.04
CA ARG A 133 -1.64 15.20 -2.46
C ARG A 133 -0.62 14.72 -3.52
N VAL A 134 -1.07 14.43 -4.71
CA VAL A 134 -0.23 13.95 -5.83
C VAL A 134 -0.08 14.98 -6.95
N GLY A 135 -0.58 16.20 -6.75
CA GLY A 135 -0.47 17.31 -7.70
C GLY A 135 -1.29 17.11 -8.98
N LEU A 136 -2.42 16.39 -8.91
CA LEU A 136 -3.25 16.05 -10.09
C LEU A 136 -4.67 16.61 -10.04
N SER A 137 -4.98 17.58 -9.19
CA SER A 137 -6.32 18.19 -9.09
C SER A 137 -6.82 18.75 -10.43
N HIS A 138 -5.92 19.26 -11.26
CA HIS A 138 -6.23 19.79 -12.61
C HIS A 138 -6.57 18.70 -13.63
N ARG A 139 -6.38 17.41 -13.30
CA ARG A 139 -6.66 16.25 -14.16
C ARG A 139 -7.94 15.49 -13.76
N VAL A 140 -8.70 15.96 -12.81
CA VAL A 140 -9.86 15.24 -12.23
C VAL A 140 -10.87 14.75 -13.27
N ASP A 141 -11.17 15.53 -14.27
CA ASP A 141 -12.15 15.20 -15.33
C ASP A 141 -11.49 14.62 -16.61
N HIS A 142 -10.17 14.35 -16.59
CA HIS A 142 -9.46 13.78 -17.75
C HIS A 142 -9.68 12.26 -17.80
N TRP A 143 -9.71 11.73 -19.02
CA TRP A 143 -9.72 10.29 -19.27
C TRP A 143 -8.38 9.67 -18.86
N SER A 144 -8.41 8.54 -18.16
CA SER A 144 -7.21 7.86 -17.65
C SER A 144 -6.24 7.45 -18.76
N ASN A 145 -6.75 7.05 -19.93
CA ASN A 145 -5.95 6.68 -21.10
C ASN A 145 -5.24 7.87 -21.77
N ARG A 146 -5.58 9.12 -21.42
CA ARG A 146 -4.93 10.34 -21.93
C ARG A 146 -3.86 10.89 -21.00
N LEU A 147 -3.63 10.25 -19.87
CA LEU A 147 -2.58 10.62 -18.93
C LEU A 147 -1.22 10.07 -19.39
N SER A 148 -0.14 10.79 -19.09
CA SER A 148 1.22 10.26 -19.19
C SER A 148 1.45 9.09 -18.21
N GLY A 149 2.52 8.30 -18.37
CA GLY A 149 2.86 7.21 -17.45
C GLY A 149 2.95 7.66 -16.00
N GLY A 150 3.71 8.74 -15.75
CA GLY A 150 3.84 9.31 -14.42
C GLY A 150 2.53 9.89 -13.86
N GLU A 151 1.68 10.51 -14.70
CA GLU A 151 0.35 10.96 -14.27
C GLU A 151 -0.57 9.79 -13.93
N ARG A 152 -0.53 8.69 -14.70
CA ARG A 152 -1.29 7.47 -14.38
C ARG A 152 -0.88 6.88 -13.05
N GLN A 153 0.43 6.79 -12.79
CA GLN A 153 0.94 6.26 -11.53
C GLN A 153 0.51 7.14 -10.34
N ARG A 154 0.61 8.47 -10.48
CA ARG A 154 0.14 9.38 -9.44
C ARG A 154 -1.38 9.29 -9.23
N ALA A 155 -2.16 9.11 -10.28
CA ALA A 155 -3.61 8.88 -10.14
C ALA A 155 -3.92 7.54 -9.43
N ALA A 156 -3.13 6.48 -9.67
CA ALA A 156 -3.24 5.21 -8.94
C ALA A 156 -2.89 5.38 -7.46
N ILE A 157 -1.87 6.19 -7.13
CA ILE A 157 -1.55 6.54 -5.73
C ILE A 157 -2.70 7.33 -5.10
N ALA A 158 -3.27 8.31 -5.80
CA ALA A 158 -4.43 9.06 -5.29
C ALA A 158 -5.64 8.14 -5.05
N ARG A 159 -5.90 7.17 -5.94
CA ARG A 159 -6.94 6.16 -5.76
C ARG A 159 -6.69 5.32 -4.50
N ALA A 160 -5.44 4.91 -4.27
CA ALA A 160 -5.06 4.17 -3.07
C ALA A 160 -5.31 4.97 -1.79
N LEU A 161 -5.18 6.30 -1.84
CA LEU A 161 -5.32 7.20 -0.69
C LEU A 161 -6.75 7.64 -0.39
N VAL A 162 -7.70 7.48 -1.32
CA VAL A 162 -9.00 8.17 -1.27
C VAL A 162 -9.86 7.81 -0.05
N ASN A 163 -9.74 6.56 0.44
CA ASN A 163 -10.39 6.09 1.68
C ASN A 163 -9.58 6.40 2.94
N ASN A 164 -8.43 7.07 2.82
CA ASN A 164 -7.52 7.37 3.93
C ASN A 164 -7.04 6.10 4.67
N PRO A 165 -6.46 5.12 3.95
CA PRO A 165 -6.09 3.81 4.48
C PRO A 165 -5.03 3.91 5.57
N SER A 166 -4.88 2.87 6.38
CA SER A 166 -3.79 2.74 7.35
C SER A 166 -2.49 2.25 6.71
N LEU A 167 -2.61 1.51 5.61
CA LEU A 167 -1.49 0.85 4.93
C LEU A 167 -1.60 1.02 3.41
N ILE A 168 -0.50 1.39 2.76
CA ILE A 168 -0.36 1.42 1.31
C ILE A 168 0.63 0.33 0.91
N LEU A 169 0.22 -0.51 -0.02
CA LEU A 169 1.00 -1.62 -0.56
C LEU A 169 1.35 -1.32 -2.02
N GLY A 170 2.64 -1.25 -2.33
CA GLY A 170 3.15 -0.99 -3.67
C GLY A 170 3.92 -2.18 -4.24
N ASP A 171 3.48 -2.71 -5.39
CA ASP A 171 4.23 -3.75 -6.12
C ASP A 171 4.93 -3.11 -7.31
N GLU A 172 6.24 -2.91 -7.19
CA GLU A 172 7.11 -2.25 -8.18
C GLU A 172 6.50 -0.95 -8.75
N PRO A 173 6.11 0.02 -7.90
CA PRO A 173 5.27 1.15 -8.32
C PRO A 173 5.95 2.10 -9.31
N THR A 174 7.23 1.91 -9.62
CA THR A 174 8.03 2.74 -10.52
C THR A 174 8.59 1.98 -11.71
N GLY A 175 8.41 0.65 -11.77
CA GLY A 175 9.07 -0.21 -12.75
C GLY A 175 8.72 0.04 -14.23
N GLN A 176 7.76 0.93 -14.54
CA GLN A 176 7.41 1.36 -15.91
C GLN A 176 7.63 2.86 -16.13
N LEU A 177 8.31 3.54 -15.21
CA LEU A 177 8.54 4.98 -15.29
C LEU A 177 9.98 5.29 -15.74
N ASP A 178 10.15 6.45 -16.35
CA ASP A 178 11.49 7.02 -16.52
C ASP A 178 12.04 7.51 -15.17
N GLN A 179 13.35 7.76 -15.12
CA GLN A 179 14.04 8.15 -13.88
C GLN A 179 13.41 9.37 -13.22
N LYS A 180 13.05 10.40 -13.98
CA LYS A 180 12.46 11.64 -13.46
C LYS A 180 11.10 11.37 -12.78
N ASN A 181 10.25 10.58 -13.41
CA ASN A 181 8.96 10.22 -12.83
C ASN A 181 9.11 9.27 -11.64
N THR A 182 10.12 8.37 -11.64
CA THR A 182 10.49 7.52 -10.51
C THR A 182 10.82 8.38 -9.28
N GLU A 183 11.72 9.35 -9.40
CA GLU A 183 12.08 10.26 -8.32
C GLU A 183 10.85 11.00 -7.74
N ILE A 184 9.98 11.52 -8.61
CA ILE A 184 8.75 12.21 -8.20
C ILE A 184 7.82 11.28 -7.42
N VAL A 185 7.60 10.06 -7.90
CA VAL A 185 6.70 9.08 -7.27
C VAL A 185 7.24 8.63 -5.91
N ILE A 186 8.54 8.36 -5.81
CA ILE A 186 9.18 7.95 -4.55
C ILE A 186 9.12 9.07 -3.51
N GLU A 187 9.42 10.32 -3.89
CA GLU A 187 9.31 11.45 -2.97
C GLU A 187 7.87 11.67 -2.50
N GLN A 188 6.88 11.52 -3.39
CA GLN A 188 5.46 11.57 -3.00
C GLN A 188 5.09 10.48 -2.00
N LEU A 189 5.53 9.22 -2.21
CA LEU A 189 5.27 8.13 -1.27
C LEU A 189 5.93 8.39 0.09
N ARG A 190 7.14 8.97 0.09
CA ARG A 190 7.83 9.39 1.30
C ARG A 190 7.06 10.50 2.04
N ASP A 191 6.57 11.51 1.32
CA ASP A 191 5.77 12.58 1.91
C ASP A 191 4.43 12.06 2.47
N ILE A 192 3.84 11.07 1.82
CA ILE A 192 2.65 10.36 2.30
C ILE A 192 2.98 9.61 3.61
N ALA A 193 4.12 8.93 3.69
CA ALA A 193 4.56 8.27 4.93
C ALA A 193 4.78 9.29 6.06
N ARG A 194 5.45 10.42 5.80
CA ARG A 194 5.62 11.53 6.75
C ARG A 194 4.29 12.10 7.27
N GLN A 195 3.22 12.01 6.49
CA GLN A 195 1.86 12.38 6.91
C GLN A 195 1.20 11.31 7.81
N GLY A 196 1.90 10.24 8.15
CA GLY A 196 1.47 9.18 9.07
C GLY A 196 0.74 8.02 8.39
N PHE A 197 0.83 7.88 7.07
CA PHE A 197 0.47 6.65 6.38
C PHE A 197 1.62 5.64 6.50
N THR A 198 1.29 4.35 6.59
CA THR A 198 2.30 3.29 6.50
C THR A 198 2.42 2.86 5.04
N VAL A 199 3.64 2.73 4.53
CA VAL A 199 3.89 2.38 3.13
C VAL A 199 4.81 1.17 3.07
N VAL A 200 4.40 0.13 2.34
CA VAL A 200 5.21 -1.06 2.08
C VAL A 200 5.38 -1.22 0.57
N LEU A 201 6.62 -1.21 0.12
CA LEU A 201 6.96 -1.33 -1.30
C LEU A 201 7.71 -2.62 -1.58
N VAL A 202 7.31 -3.34 -2.60
CA VAL A 202 8.15 -4.36 -3.22
C VAL A 202 8.96 -3.70 -4.32
N THR A 203 10.27 -3.89 -4.29
CA THR A 203 11.17 -3.40 -5.33
C THR A 203 12.43 -4.26 -5.42
N HIS A 204 13.08 -4.24 -6.55
CA HIS A 204 14.43 -4.78 -6.75
C HIS A 204 15.47 -3.68 -6.99
N GLU A 205 15.07 -2.41 -6.99
CA GLU A 205 15.91 -1.24 -7.21
C GLU A 205 16.51 -0.75 -5.88
N ASP A 206 17.85 -0.77 -5.78
CA ASP A 206 18.55 -0.37 -4.56
C ASP A 206 18.32 1.11 -4.20
N GLU A 207 18.16 1.98 -5.21
CA GLU A 207 17.87 3.41 -5.01
C GLU A 207 16.53 3.63 -4.30
N ILE A 208 15.51 2.84 -4.65
CA ILE A 208 14.19 2.90 -4.00
C ILE A 208 14.28 2.34 -2.58
N GLY A 209 15.00 1.21 -2.42
CA GLY A 209 15.27 0.65 -1.09
C GLY A 209 15.94 1.65 -0.16
N ALA A 210 16.96 2.37 -0.66
CA ALA A 210 17.68 3.40 0.09
C ALA A 210 16.81 4.63 0.42
N ALA A 211 15.75 4.86 -0.34
CA ALA A 211 14.77 5.91 -0.08
C ALA A 211 13.78 5.56 1.03
N CYS A 212 13.66 4.29 1.41
CA CYS A 212 12.79 3.82 2.48
C CYS A 212 13.47 3.93 3.86
N ASP A 213 12.66 3.96 4.91
CA ASP A 213 13.17 4.03 6.29
C ASP A 213 13.86 2.72 6.69
N ARG A 214 13.39 1.58 6.11
CA ARG A 214 13.87 0.24 6.45
C ARG A 214 13.71 -0.72 5.28
N ILE A 215 14.61 -1.72 5.20
CA ILE A 215 14.58 -2.75 4.17
C ILE A 215 14.38 -4.13 4.83
N ILE A 216 13.35 -4.84 4.40
CA ILE A 216 13.12 -6.25 4.68
C ILE A 216 13.65 -7.06 3.49
N ARG A 217 14.61 -7.95 3.72
CA ARG A 217 15.18 -8.78 2.65
C ARG A 217 14.60 -10.19 2.69
N ILE A 218 14.11 -10.63 1.52
CA ILE A 218 13.54 -11.98 1.34
C ILE A 218 14.44 -12.76 0.37
N ARG A 219 14.74 -14.00 0.73
CA ARG A 219 15.46 -14.97 -0.10
C ARG A 219 14.83 -16.35 0.05
N ASP A 220 14.51 -17.01 -1.08
CA ASP A 220 13.95 -18.37 -1.12
C ASP A 220 12.72 -18.54 -0.19
N GLY A 221 11.85 -17.53 -0.15
CA GLY A 221 10.63 -17.49 0.66
C GLY A 221 10.83 -17.11 2.13
N ALA A 222 12.07 -16.97 2.61
CA ALA A 222 12.36 -16.63 4.00
C ALA A 222 12.81 -15.18 4.16
N VAL A 223 12.46 -14.56 5.29
CA VAL A 223 13.00 -13.26 5.70
C VAL A 223 14.41 -13.47 6.23
N VAL A 224 15.42 -12.90 5.56
CA VAL A 224 16.84 -13.06 5.93
C VAL A 224 17.40 -11.87 6.70
N SER A 225 16.76 -10.70 6.58
CA SER A 225 17.01 -9.55 7.46
C SER A 225 15.80 -8.60 7.39
N ASP A 226 15.53 -7.87 8.45
CA ASP A 226 14.42 -6.91 8.50
C ASP A 226 14.86 -5.48 8.88
N GLY A 227 16.16 -5.26 9.11
CA GLY A 227 16.73 -3.95 9.40
C GLY A 227 16.28 -3.31 10.72
N LEU A 228 15.56 -4.04 11.59
CA LEU A 228 15.06 -3.50 12.86
C LEU A 228 16.18 -3.13 13.84
N GLU A 229 17.32 -3.81 13.79
CA GLU A 229 18.42 -3.64 14.74
C GLU A 229 19.01 -2.21 14.74
N ASN A 230 18.88 -1.47 13.64
CA ASN A 230 19.39 -0.11 13.46
C ASN A 230 18.29 0.93 13.20
N TYR A 231 17.02 0.54 13.36
CA TYR A 231 15.90 1.39 12.97
C TYR A 231 15.41 2.25 14.14
N ILE A 232 15.45 3.59 13.92
CA ILE A 232 14.83 4.54 14.84
C ILE A 232 13.37 4.69 14.41
N ILE A 233 12.47 4.06 15.17
CA ILE A 233 11.03 4.07 14.88
C ILE A 233 10.51 5.51 14.90
N PRO A 234 9.84 5.99 13.84
CA PRO A 234 9.34 7.35 13.75
C PRO A 234 8.37 7.69 14.87
N GLN A 235 8.54 8.84 15.50
CA GLN A 235 7.51 9.36 16.40
C GLN A 235 6.32 9.82 15.58
N VAL A 236 5.18 9.18 15.77
CA VAL A 236 3.92 9.55 15.09
C VAL A 236 3.55 10.98 15.50
N VAL A 237 3.63 11.90 14.56
CA VAL A 237 2.95 13.19 14.70
C VAL A 237 1.46 12.90 14.73
N LYS A 238 0.81 13.10 15.90
CA LYS A 238 -0.65 12.96 16.00
C LYS A 238 -1.27 13.86 14.95
N ARG A 239 -2.03 13.28 14.03
CA ARG A 239 -2.88 14.07 13.12
C ARG A 239 -3.74 14.96 14.01
N SER A 240 -3.61 16.28 13.83
CA SER A 240 -4.45 17.23 14.57
C SER A 240 -5.91 16.95 14.22
N PRO A 241 -6.86 17.05 15.18
CA PRO A 241 -8.29 16.98 14.87
C PRO A 241 -8.73 18.01 13.82
N LYS A 242 -7.92 19.04 13.55
CA LYS A 242 -8.17 20.04 12.48
C LYS A 242 -7.97 19.47 11.07
N ASP A 243 -7.23 18.37 10.90
CA ASP A 243 -7.09 17.67 9.61
C ASP A 243 -8.30 16.75 9.34
N MET A 244 -9.13 16.53 10.35
CA MET A 244 -10.47 15.95 10.27
C MET A 244 -11.49 17.09 10.32
N ILE A 245 -11.45 18.00 9.33
CA ILE A 245 -12.40 19.12 9.29
C ILE A 245 -13.81 18.54 9.32
N SER A 246 -14.48 18.88 10.40
CA SER A 246 -15.91 18.71 10.58
C SER A 246 -16.64 19.34 9.39
N VAL A 247 -17.39 18.53 8.68
CA VAL A 247 -18.44 19.00 7.77
C VAL A 247 -19.62 19.43 8.65
N SER A 248 -19.48 20.58 9.27
CA SER A 248 -20.58 21.39 9.80
C SER A 248 -20.13 22.84 9.62
N GLU A 249 -20.73 23.48 8.63
CA GLU A 249 -20.62 24.87 8.18
C GLU A 249 -19.95 25.00 6.79
N ILE A 250 -20.73 24.76 5.77
CA ILE A 250 -21.15 25.66 4.67
C ILE A 250 -22.20 24.90 3.85
#